data_3ee7dbecfb73a3f98368732754653dcf
#
_entry.id   3ee7dbecfb73a3f98368732754653dcf
#
_cell.length_a   1.000
_cell.length_b   1.000
_cell.length_c   1.000
_cell.angle_alpha   90.00
_cell.angle_beta   90.00
_cell.angle_gamma   90.00
#
_symmetry.space_group_name_H-M   'P 1'
#
loop_
_entity.id
_entity.type
_entity.pdbx_description
1 polymer ?
#
loop_
_entity_poly.entity_id
_entity_poly.type
_entity_poly.pdbx_seq_one_letter_code
_entity_poly.pdbx_strand_id
1 'polypeptide(L)'
;PDNIWRIDYQLRDDEDEDEALREENIRAAVQKVLDECGYDAPWELEWWSVYSANTLLLDGYRHGRTIFIGDSAHIVPIFGVRGFNNGVLDGVNIGWKLAWHLAGKADEAILDSYDHERRRATLDVIEKSEKSTQFMTPRTRGFAVMRDAALSLALDFPFASQFANPRNMTPYEYHDSPLTLPDAEAWDAGPPPGAAAPDARLDGAFLMDGFGPGFTVLAFGDVPGTGLLEEHDLATVLRLPPEGEAADVYGAGDGDAVLVRPDRFIAARWHRANGAAIRSAITRICAGGLQEDGE
;
A
#
# COMPACT_ATOMS: atom_id res chain seq x y z
N PRO A 1 -25.22 -4.83 -8.65
CA PRO A 1 -26.47 -5.41 -8.25
C PRO A 1 -27.61 -4.56 -8.79
N ASP A 2 -28.77 -5.11 -8.98
CA ASP A 2 -30.03 -4.41 -9.34
C ASP A 2 -30.04 -3.73 -10.72
N ASN A 3 -29.21 -4.16 -11.66
CA ASN A 3 -29.09 -3.61 -13.02
C ASN A 3 -28.73 -2.11 -13.07
N ILE A 4 -28.06 -1.59 -12.03
CA ILE A 4 -27.55 -0.21 -12.03
C ILE A 4 -26.18 -0.19 -12.71
N TRP A 5 -26.03 0.72 -13.68
CA TRP A 5 -24.79 0.97 -14.40
C TRP A 5 -24.28 2.36 -14.07
N ARG A 6 -22.97 2.48 -13.93
CA ARG A 6 -22.30 3.76 -13.79
C ARG A 6 -21.57 4.07 -15.08
N ILE A 7 -21.87 5.22 -15.67
CA ILE A 7 -21.22 5.74 -16.86
C ILE A 7 -20.47 7.01 -16.46
N ASP A 8 -19.15 6.98 -16.59
CA ASP A 8 -18.28 8.13 -16.34
C ASP A 8 -17.71 8.61 -17.68
N TYR A 9 -17.77 9.91 -17.92
CA TYR A 9 -17.12 10.55 -19.05
C TYR A 9 -16.51 11.87 -18.63
N GLN A 10 -15.46 12.29 -19.33
CA GLN A 10 -14.76 13.52 -19.02
C GLN A 10 -15.40 14.70 -19.74
N LEU A 11 -15.67 15.77 -19.01
CA LEU A 11 -15.97 17.07 -19.59
C LEU A 11 -14.67 17.68 -20.15
N ARG A 12 -14.79 18.43 -21.24
CA ARG A 12 -13.66 19.19 -21.78
C ARG A 12 -13.43 20.43 -20.94
N ASP A 13 -12.20 20.91 -20.94
CA ASP A 13 -11.81 22.10 -20.17
C ASP A 13 -12.56 23.39 -20.57
N ASP A 14 -13.20 23.40 -21.75
CA ASP A 14 -13.98 24.52 -22.29
C ASP A 14 -15.50 24.33 -22.15
N GLU A 15 -15.96 23.25 -21.55
CA GLU A 15 -17.39 22.97 -21.32
C GLU A 15 -17.89 23.64 -20.04
N ASP A 16 -19.06 24.28 -20.13
CA ASP A 16 -19.74 24.85 -18.98
C ASP A 16 -20.37 23.75 -18.12
N GLU A 17 -20.04 23.75 -16.83
CA GLU A 17 -20.47 22.73 -15.88
C GLU A 17 -22.00 22.74 -15.69
N ASP A 18 -22.62 23.92 -15.60
CA ASP A 18 -24.06 24.07 -15.42
C ASP A 18 -24.82 23.58 -16.65
N GLU A 19 -24.27 23.84 -17.84
CA GLU A 19 -24.84 23.33 -19.10
C GLU A 19 -24.69 21.80 -19.19
N ALA A 20 -23.53 21.27 -18.81
CA ALA A 20 -23.27 19.81 -18.82
C ALA A 20 -24.19 19.05 -17.85
N LEU A 21 -24.58 19.67 -16.73
CA LEU A 21 -25.47 19.07 -15.73
C LEU A 21 -26.94 19.05 -16.11
N ARG A 22 -27.35 19.69 -17.22
CA ARG A 22 -28.73 19.59 -17.70
C ARG A 22 -29.07 18.17 -18.11
N GLU A 23 -30.20 17.68 -17.63
CA GLU A 23 -30.62 16.28 -17.84
C GLU A 23 -30.61 15.88 -19.33
N GLU A 24 -31.00 16.81 -20.21
CA GLU A 24 -31.00 16.56 -21.66
C GLU A 24 -29.60 16.27 -22.23
N ASN A 25 -28.57 17.00 -21.74
CA ASN A 25 -27.20 16.83 -22.18
C ASN A 25 -26.59 15.55 -21.59
N ILE A 26 -26.90 15.23 -20.35
CA ILE A 26 -26.50 13.96 -19.72
C ILE A 26 -27.13 12.78 -20.46
N ARG A 27 -28.41 12.84 -20.76
CA ARG A 27 -29.09 11.78 -21.52
C ARG A 27 -28.46 11.58 -22.89
N ALA A 28 -28.12 12.66 -23.59
CA ALA A 28 -27.45 12.60 -24.89
C ALA A 28 -26.04 11.98 -24.78
N ALA A 29 -25.27 12.37 -23.76
CA ALA A 29 -23.92 11.82 -23.51
C ALA A 29 -23.98 10.33 -23.14
N VAL A 30 -24.89 9.94 -22.25
CA VAL A 30 -25.10 8.54 -21.86
C VAL A 30 -25.52 7.70 -23.06
N GLN A 31 -26.51 8.17 -23.86
CA GLN A 31 -26.96 7.45 -25.03
C GLN A 31 -25.84 7.23 -26.03
N LYS A 32 -25.01 8.26 -26.26
CA LYS A 32 -23.84 8.13 -27.16
C LYS A 32 -22.89 7.00 -26.70
N VAL A 33 -22.60 6.91 -25.38
CA VAL A 33 -21.74 5.84 -24.86
C VAL A 33 -22.39 4.47 -25.04
N LEU A 34 -23.71 4.36 -24.81
CA LEU A 34 -24.44 3.11 -24.99
C LEU A 34 -24.44 2.68 -26.46
N ASP A 35 -24.66 3.62 -27.39
CA ASP A 35 -24.62 3.36 -28.84
C ASP A 35 -23.22 2.88 -29.28
N GLU A 36 -22.14 3.51 -28.78
CA GLU A 36 -20.76 3.08 -29.05
C GLU A 36 -20.46 1.67 -28.52
N CYS A 37 -21.11 1.27 -27.40
CA CYS A 37 -21.04 -0.09 -26.87
C CYS A 37 -21.97 -1.09 -27.53
N GLY A 38 -22.82 -0.65 -28.46
CA GLY A 38 -23.82 -1.50 -29.12
C GLY A 38 -24.97 -1.93 -28.21
N TYR A 39 -25.29 -1.13 -27.20
CA TYR A 39 -26.36 -1.40 -26.26
C TYR A 39 -27.59 -0.60 -26.62
N ASP A 40 -28.67 -1.29 -26.95
CA ASP A 40 -29.94 -0.71 -27.46
C ASP A 40 -31.16 -0.95 -26.55
N ALA A 41 -30.94 -1.53 -25.35
CA ALA A 41 -32.01 -1.75 -24.41
C ALA A 41 -32.48 -0.43 -23.74
N PRO A 42 -33.74 -0.34 -23.31
CA PRO A 42 -34.27 0.83 -22.65
C PRO A 42 -33.56 1.03 -21.30
N TRP A 43 -33.31 2.29 -20.93
CA TRP A 43 -32.66 2.67 -19.69
C TRP A 43 -33.32 3.91 -19.07
N GLU A 44 -33.17 4.08 -17.77
CA GLU A 44 -33.63 5.22 -17.00
C GLU A 44 -32.45 5.88 -16.29
N LEU A 45 -32.49 7.20 -16.18
CA LEU A 45 -31.48 7.97 -15.45
C LEU A 45 -31.88 8.04 -13.99
N GLU A 46 -31.04 7.51 -13.09
CA GLU A 46 -31.31 7.48 -11.66
C GLU A 46 -30.67 8.66 -10.93
N TRP A 47 -29.37 8.92 -11.20
CA TRP A 47 -28.62 9.95 -10.54
C TRP A 47 -27.41 10.40 -11.36
N TRP A 48 -27.03 11.66 -11.24
CA TRP A 48 -25.82 12.20 -11.87
C TRP A 48 -25.19 13.33 -11.05
N SER A 49 -23.89 13.56 -11.24
CA SER A 49 -23.16 14.69 -10.71
C SER A 49 -21.90 14.97 -11.52
N VAL A 50 -21.39 16.19 -11.43
CA VAL A 50 -20.01 16.49 -11.84
C VAL A 50 -19.08 16.21 -10.67
N TYR A 51 -17.94 15.66 -10.98
CA TYR A 51 -16.89 15.33 -10.03
C TYR A 51 -15.58 15.96 -10.46
N SER A 52 -15.05 16.88 -9.67
CA SER A 52 -13.73 17.47 -9.89
C SER A 52 -12.66 16.63 -9.21
N ALA A 53 -11.76 16.06 -10.03
CA ALA A 53 -10.61 15.32 -9.51
C ALA A 53 -9.47 16.29 -9.18
N ASN A 54 -9.21 16.50 -7.91
CA ASN A 54 -8.08 17.28 -7.42
C ASN A 54 -6.97 16.34 -6.93
N THR A 55 -5.73 16.81 -6.99
CA THR A 55 -4.58 16.17 -6.34
C THR A 55 -4.00 17.15 -5.35
N LEU A 56 -4.12 16.84 -4.07
CA LEU A 56 -3.65 17.67 -2.98
C LEU A 56 -2.86 16.82 -2.00
N LEU A 57 -1.82 17.40 -1.42
CA LEU A 57 -0.98 16.76 -0.43
C LEU A 57 -0.51 17.78 0.59
N LEU A 58 -0.67 17.51 1.87
CA LEU A 58 -0.10 18.35 2.92
C LEU A 58 1.42 18.23 2.94
N ASP A 59 2.09 19.31 3.31
CA ASP A 59 3.55 19.35 3.49
C ASP A 59 4.04 18.48 4.64
N GLY A 60 3.17 18.21 5.62
CA GLY A 60 3.40 17.31 6.72
C GLY A 60 2.09 16.74 7.24
N TYR A 61 2.10 15.45 7.63
CA TYR A 61 0.93 14.76 8.17
C TYR A 61 0.85 14.84 9.70
N ARG A 62 1.95 15.23 10.37
CA ARG A 62 1.99 15.43 11.81
C ARG A 62 2.41 16.86 12.16
N HIS A 63 1.61 17.53 12.98
CA HIS A 63 1.89 18.85 13.54
C HIS A 63 1.71 18.81 15.06
N GLY A 64 2.79 18.53 15.79
CA GLY A 64 2.75 18.32 17.22
C GLY A 64 1.84 17.14 17.59
N ARG A 65 0.72 17.42 18.26
CA ARG A 65 -0.27 16.40 18.67
C ARG A 65 -1.42 16.20 17.67
N THR A 66 -1.42 16.94 16.59
CA THR A 66 -2.40 16.80 15.51
C THR A 66 -1.83 15.93 14.42
N ILE A 67 -2.59 14.93 14.01
CA ILE A 67 -2.22 13.96 12.97
C ILE A 67 -3.34 13.95 11.93
N PHE A 68 -2.99 14.12 10.66
CA PHE A 68 -3.90 14.09 9.52
C PHE A 68 -3.82 12.74 8.83
N ILE A 69 -4.98 12.17 8.46
CA ILE A 69 -5.10 10.87 7.78
C ILE A 69 -6.14 10.95 6.67
N GLY A 70 -6.00 10.12 5.63
CA GLY A 70 -6.93 10.06 4.52
C GLY A 70 -7.13 11.41 3.85
N ASP A 71 -8.35 11.74 3.47
CA ASP A 71 -8.68 12.95 2.71
C ASP A 71 -8.33 14.26 3.43
N SER A 72 -8.12 14.23 4.75
CA SER A 72 -7.60 15.39 5.48
C SER A 72 -6.10 15.61 5.29
N ALA A 73 -5.34 14.60 4.88
CA ALA A 73 -3.91 14.65 4.62
C ALA A 73 -3.59 14.74 3.12
N HIS A 74 -4.39 14.07 2.30
CA HIS A 74 -4.16 13.97 0.86
C HIS A 74 -5.44 13.68 0.08
N ILE A 75 -5.53 14.24 -1.11
CA ILE A 75 -6.51 13.88 -2.13
C ILE A 75 -5.73 13.34 -3.33
N VAL A 76 -6.03 12.12 -3.74
CA VAL A 76 -5.32 11.46 -4.83
C VAL A 76 -6.19 11.36 -6.07
N PRO A 77 -5.61 11.27 -7.30
CA PRO A 77 -6.38 11.12 -8.52
C PRO A 77 -7.34 9.92 -8.48
N ILE A 78 -8.49 10.04 -9.15
CA ILE A 78 -9.57 9.05 -9.13
C ILE A 78 -9.19 7.72 -9.79
N PHE A 79 -8.34 7.76 -10.81
CA PHE A 79 -7.96 6.56 -11.55
C PHE A 79 -7.06 5.64 -10.71
N GLY A 80 -7.50 4.38 -10.58
CA GLY A 80 -6.84 3.36 -9.79
C GLY A 80 -7.50 3.09 -8.43
N VAL A 81 -8.59 3.80 -8.06
CA VAL A 81 -9.40 3.55 -6.84
C VAL A 81 -8.53 3.52 -5.56
N ARG A 82 -7.64 4.50 -5.40
CA ARG A 82 -6.60 4.47 -4.35
C ARG A 82 -6.90 5.32 -3.12
N GLY A 83 -7.82 6.29 -3.21
CA GLY A 83 -8.10 7.23 -2.13
C GLY A 83 -8.46 6.52 -0.83
N PHE A 84 -9.53 5.74 -0.83
CA PHE A 84 -9.97 4.98 0.34
C PHE A 84 -8.89 4.01 0.86
N ASN A 85 -8.27 3.24 -0.04
CA ASN A 85 -7.24 2.27 0.35
C ASN A 85 -6.03 2.96 1.00
N ASN A 86 -5.61 4.11 0.46
CA ASN A 86 -4.50 4.88 1.03
C ASN A 86 -4.85 5.42 2.42
N GLY A 87 -6.07 5.94 2.62
CA GLY A 87 -6.55 6.39 3.93
C GLY A 87 -6.67 5.26 4.96
N VAL A 88 -7.09 4.05 4.55
CA VAL A 88 -7.08 2.87 5.43
C VAL A 88 -5.65 2.54 5.86
N LEU A 89 -4.70 2.56 4.93
CA LEU A 89 -3.29 2.30 5.25
C LEU A 89 -2.69 3.37 6.15
N ASP A 90 -3.14 4.63 6.05
CA ASP A 90 -2.75 5.68 7.01
C ASP A 90 -3.21 5.32 8.42
N GLY A 91 -4.48 4.95 8.56
CA GLY A 91 -5.06 4.55 9.85
C GLY A 91 -4.36 3.34 10.45
N VAL A 92 -4.05 2.32 9.65
CA VAL A 92 -3.31 1.12 10.08
C VAL A 92 -1.89 1.49 10.51
N ASN A 93 -1.20 2.33 9.74
CA ASN A 93 0.18 2.72 10.03
C ASN A 93 0.31 3.56 11.31
N ILE A 94 -0.51 4.60 11.48
CA ILE A 94 -0.44 5.45 12.67
C ILE A 94 -1.09 4.81 13.89
N GLY A 95 -2.09 3.96 13.70
CA GLY A 95 -2.88 3.40 14.79
C GLY A 95 -2.03 2.60 15.78
N TRP A 96 -1.17 1.70 15.32
CA TRP A 96 -0.31 0.93 16.20
C TRP A 96 0.80 1.78 16.84
N LYS A 97 1.38 2.74 16.10
CA LYS A 97 2.41 3.65 16.60
C LYS A 97 1.87 4.50 17.75
N LEU A 98 0.68 5.06 17.57
CA LEU A 98 0.01 5.85 18.59
C LEU A 98 -0.36 5.00 19.81
N ALA A 99 -0.91 3.79 19.59
CA ALA A 99 -1.26 2.89 20.68
C ALA A 99 -0.03 2.49 21.51
N TRP A 100 1.11 2.20 20.86
CA TRP A 100 2.35 1.84 21.56
C TRP A 100 2.96 3.02 22.30
N HIS A 101 2.95 4.21 21.70
CA HIS A 101 3.42 5.42 22.37
C HIS A 101 2.58 5.73 23.63
N LEU A 102 1.25 5.74 23.50
CA LEU A 102 0.36 6.02 24.63
C LEU A 102 0.43 4.96 25.74
N ALA A 103 0.75 3.72 25.40
CA ALA A 103 1.00 2.65 26.36
C ALA A 103 2.40 2.70 27.00
N GLY A 104 3.25 3.65 26.62
CA GLY A 104 4.63 3.77 27.11
C GLY A 104 5.57 2.68 26.58
N LYS A 105 5.18 1.98 25.49
CA LYS A 105 5.97 0.92 24.83
C LYS A 105 6.89 1.48 23.74
N ALA A 106 6.66 2.71 23.28
CA ALA A 106 7.49 3.37 22.28
C ALA A 106 7.63 4.87 22.56
N ASP A 107 8.75 5.44 22.14
CA ASP A 107 9.03 6.87 22.24
C ASP A 107 8.17 7.69 21.27
N GLU A 108 8.03 8.99 21.56
CA GLU A 108 7.26 9.89 20.68
C GLU A 108 7.83 9.95 19.25
N ALA A 109 9.14 9.74 19.10
CA ALA A 109 9.83 9.73 17.80
C ALA A 109 9.26 8.69 16.80
N ILE A 110 8.62 7.61 17.30
CA ILE A 110 7.97 6.63 16.42
C ILE A 110 6.84 7.26 15.58
N LEU A 111 6.18 8.32 16.11
CA LEU A 111 5.10 9.01 15.43
C LEU A 111 5.59 9.81 14.22
N ASP A 112 6.85 10.27 14.21
CA ASP A 112 7.44 10.99 13.09
C ASP A 112 7.65 10.07 11.86
N SER A 113 7.84 8.78 12.12
CA SER A 113 7.93 7.79 11.04
C SER A 113 6.64 7.65 10.23
N TYR A 114 5.48 8.04 10.79
CA TYR A 114 4.21 8.07 10.07
C TYR A 114 4.24 9.05 8.91
N ASP A 115 4.66 10.29 9.17
CA ASP A 115 4.79 11.31 8.14
C ASP A 115 5.76 10.86 7.05
N HIS A 116 6.93 10.35 7.46
CA HIS A 116 7.95 9.86 6.55
C HIS A 116 7.44 8.75 5.62
N GLU A 117 6.80 7.73 6.18
CA GLU A 117 6.32 6.55 5.45
C GLU A 117 5.09 6.88 4.58
N ARG A 118 4.07 7.51 5.17
CA ARG A 118 2.78 7.64 4.49
C ARG A 118 2.76 8.76 3.47
N ARG A 119 3.48 9.85 3.72
CA ARG A 119 3.61 10.91 2.74
C ARG A 119 4.35 10.45 1.47
N ARG A 120 5.41 9.65 1.62
CA ARG A 120 6.13 9.07 0.48
C ARG A 120 5.29 8.04 -0.27
N ALA A 121 4.57 7.19 0.45
CA ALA A 121 3.62 6.26 -0.16
C ALA A 121 2.54 6.99 -0.96
N THR A 122 2.03 8.12 -0.44
CA THR A 122 1.05 8.94 -1.16
C THR A 122 1.64 9.60 -2.40
N LEU A 123 2.88 10.08 -2.36
CA LEU A 123 3.58 10.62 -3.53
C LEU A 123 3.72 9.56 -4.64
N ASP A 124 4.09 8.34 -4.28
CA ASP A 124 4.14 7.20 -5.21
C ASP A 124 2.76 6.88 -5.83
N VAL A 125 1.71 6.93 -5.00
CA VAL A 125 0.32 6.77 -5.46
C VAL A 125 -0.07 7.87 -6.44
N ILE A 126 0.26 9.12 -6.15
CA ILE A 126 -0.03 10.26 -7.03
C ILE A 126 0.67 10.08 -8.38
N GLU A 127 1.98 9.80 -8.38
CA GLU A 127 2.77 9.62 -9.61
C GLU A 127 2.19 8.48 -10.49
N LYS A 128 1.87 7.34 -9.90
CA LYS A 128 1.28 6.21 -10.63
C LYS A 128 -0.14 6.49 -11.14
N SER A 129 -0.93 7.22 -10.35
CA SER A 129 -2.30 7.58 -10.72
C SER A 129 -2.34 8.64 -11.82
N GLU A 130 -1.40 9.59 -11.83
CA GLU A 130 -1.26 10.57 -12.91
C GLU A 130 -0.91 9.90 -14.24
N LYS A 131 0.01 8.92 -14.23
CA LYS A 131 0.31 8.12 -15.42
C LYS A 131 -0.92 7.36 -15.91
N SER A 132 -1.71 6.79 -15.02
CA SER A 132 -2.97 6.11 -15.36
C SER A 132 -3.98 7.09 -15.96
N THR A 133 -4.11 8.28 -15.37
CA THR A 133 -5.00 9.33 -15.85
C THR A 133 -4.62 9.77 -17.27
N GLN A 134 -3.34 10.05 -17.51
CA GLN A 134 -2.85 10.42 -18.84
C GLN A 134 -3.05 9.31 -19.89
N PHE A 135 -2.96 8.06 -19.46
CA PHE A 135 -3.21 6.93 -20.34
C PHE A 135 -4.69 6.78 -20.68
N MET A 136 -5.58 6.85 -19.67
CA MET A 136 -7.03 6.70 -19.85
C MET A 136 -7.64 7.90 -20.56
N THR A 137 -7.21 9.11 -20.22
CA THR A 137 -7.74 10.38 -20.77
C THR A 137 -6.60 11.23 -21.33
N PRO A 138 -6.07 10.87 -22.52
CA PRO A 138 -4.92 11.56 -23.11
C PRO A 138 -5.28 13.01 -23.49
N ARG A 139 -4.68 13.99 -22.84
CA ARG A 139 -4.92 15.42 -23.09
C ARG A 139 -4.33 15.93 -24.42
N THR A 140 -3.36 15.23 -24.98
CA THR A 140 -2.71 15.61 -26.24
C THR A 140 -2.75 14.49 -27.27
N ARG A 141 -2.67 14.87 -28.57
CA ARG A 141 -2.57 13.88 -29.65
C ARG A 141 -1.38 12.95 -29.48
N GLY A 142 -0.25 13.44 -28.93
CA GLY A 142 0.93 12.61 -28.68
C GLY A 142 0.65 11.49 -27.67
N PHE A 143 -0.01 11.79 -26.57
CA PHE A 143 -0.40 10.79 -25.58
C PHE A 143 -1.44 9.80 -26.13
N ALA A 144 -2.38 10.25 -26.96
CA ALA A 144 -3.35 9.36 -27.60
C ALA A 144 -2.65 8.36 -28.53
N VAL A 145 -1.73 8.83 -29.39
CA VAL A 145 -0.95 7.96 -30.27
C VAL A 145 -0.11 6.97 -29.47
N MET A 146 0.54 7.41 -28.39
CA MET A 146 1.34 6.54 -27.52
C MET A 146 0.46 5.45 -26.87
N ARG A 147 -0.72 5.82 -26.34
CA ARG A 147 -1.68 4.87 -25.77
C ARG A 147 -2.10 3.81 -26.78
N ASP A 148 -2.52 4.25 -27.97
CA ASP A 148 -3.02 3.36 -29.01
C ASP A 148 -1.91 2.42 -29.50
N ALA A 149 -0.67 2.92 -29.63
CA ALA A 149 0.49 2.10 -29.96
C ALA A 149 0.81 1.08 -28.86
N ALA A 150 0.78 1.50 -27.56
CA ALA A 150 1.01 0.61 -26.42
C ALA A 150 -0.03 -0.52 -26.37
N LEU A 151 -1.31 -0.18 -26.54
CA LEU A 151 -2.40 -1.16 -26.57
C LEU A 151 -2.26 -2.14 -27.74
N SER A 152 -1.98 -1.63 -28.95
CA SER A 152 -1.79 -2.48 -30.14
C SER A 152 -0.61 -3.43 -29.97
N LEU A 153 0.53 -2.94 -29.45
CA LEU A 153 1.70 -3.78 -29.20
C LEU A 153 1.47 -4.80 -28.10
N ALA A 154 0.67 -4.48 -27.08
CA ALA A 154 0.37 -5.37 -25.97
C ALA A 154 -0.42 -6.63 -26.39
N LEU A 155 -1.11 -6.59 -27.54
CA LEU A 155 -1.79 -7.76 -28.09
C LEU A 155 -0.81 -8.85 -28.54
N ASP A 156 0.34 -8.43 -29.08
CA ASP A 156 1.32 -9.35 -29.69
C ASP A 156 2.57 -9.54 -28.82
N PHE A 157 2.90 -8.56 -27.97
CA PHE A 157 4.15 -8.52 -27.22
C PHE A 157 3.92 -8.32 -25.71
N PRO A 158 4.16 -9.36 -24.87
CA PRO A 158 3.95 -9.26 -23.40
C PRO A 158 4.67 -8.11 -22.71
N PHE A 159 5.86 -7.70 -23.18
CA PHE A 159 6.60 -6.58 -22.60
C PHE A 159 5.83 -5.25 -22.74
N ALA A 160 5.04 -5.09 -23.81
CA ALA A 160 4.31 -3.85 -24.05
C ALA A 160 3.14 -3.65 -23.08
N SER A 161 2.62 -4.72 -22.48
CA SER A 161 1.58 -4.64 -21.45
C SER A 161 2.03 -3.83 -20.22
N GLN A 162 3.33 -3.74 -19.98
CA GLN A 162 3.89 -2.94 -18.88
C GLN A 162 3.65 -1.43 -19.06
N PHE A 163 3.52 -0.96 -20.30
CA PHE A 163 3.19 0.44 -20.59
C PHE A 163 1.74 0.80 -20.25
N ALA A 164 0.86 -0.19 -20.34
CA ALA A 164 -0.56 -0.05 -20.02
C ALA A 164 -0.90 -0.40 -18.57
N ASN A 165 0.02 -1.07 -17.85
CA ASN A 165 -0.19 -1.50 -16.48
C ASN A 165 0.40 -0.48 -15.49
N PRO A 166 -0.43 0.31 -14.79
CA PRO A 166 0.04 1.35 -13.88
C PRO A 166 0.54 0.79 -12.52
N ARG A 167 0.61 -0.51 -12.34
CA ARG A 167 0.94 -1.19 -11.06
C ARG A 167 0.04 -0.73 -9.90
N ASN A 168 -1.24 -0.59 -10.16
CA ASN A 168 -2.21 -0.04 -9.21
C ASN A 168 -2.31 -0.82 -7.90
N MET A 169 -2.01 -2.10 -7.92
CA MET A 169 -2.18 -3.02 -6.78
C MET A 169 -0.84 -3.41 -6.12
N THR A 170 0.26 -2.73 -6.46
CA THR A 170 1.55 -2.98 -5.80
C THR A 170 1.63 -2.14 -4.54
N PRO A 171 1.81 -2.73 -3.35
CA PRO A 171 2.05 -1.99 -2.11
C PRO A 171 3.30 -1.12 -2.24
N TYR A 172 3.31 0.04 -1.56
CA TYR A 172 4.53 0.82 -1.38
C TYR A 172 5.46 0.10 -0.40
N GLU A 173 6.73 0.08 -0.68
CA GLU A 173 7.74 -0.54 0.18
C GLU A 173 8.50 0.52 0.96
N TYR A 174 8.61 0.36 2.28
CA TYR A 174 9.21 1.33 3.20
C TYR A 174 10.72 1.09 3.37
N HIS A 175 11.46 0.93 2.27
CA HIS A 175 12.90 0.63 2.33
C HIS A 175 13.74 1.68 3.07
N ASP A 176 13.32 2.94 2.97
CA ASP A 176 13.99 4.09 3.57
C ASP A 176 13.34 4.58 4.87
N SER A 177 12.44 3.78 5.44
CA SER A 177 11.84 4.08 6.74
C SER A 177 12.88 3.95 7.87
N PRO A 178 12.85 4.86 8.85
CA PRO A 178 13.68 4.70 10.05
C PRO A 178 13.33 3.42 10.84
N LEU A 179 12.14 2.85 10.62
CA LEU A 179 11.69 1.61 11.26
C LEU A 179 12.05 0.35 10.47
N THR A 180 12.74 0.47 9.35
CA THR A 180 13.20 -0.64 8.52
C THR A 180 14.70 -0.82 8.71
N LEU A 181 15.12 -2.01 9.12
CA LEU A 181 16.51 -2.36 9.29
C LEU A 181 16.99 -3.07 8.00
N PRO A 182 18.06 -2.58 7.35
CA PRO A 182 18.58 -3.21 6.16
C PRO A 182 19.16 -4.59 6.47
N ASP A 183 19.18 -5.46 5.46
CA ASP A 183 19.83 -6.75 5.57
C ASP A 183 21.33 -6.58 5.87
N ALA A 184 21.82 -7.30 6.88
CA ALA A 184 23.23 -7.34 7.21
C ALA A 184 24.01 -8.32 6.32
N GLU A 185 23.34 -9.34 5.82
CA GLU A 185 23.88 -10.38 4.95
C GLU A 185 23.01 -10.47 3.68
N ALA A 186 23.56 -11.03 2.60
CA ALA A 186 22.82 -11.25 1.36
C ALA A 186 21.67 -12.25 1.59
N TRP A 187 20.50 -11.94 1.06
CA TRP A 187 19.32 -12.78 1.10
C TRP A 187 18.87 -13.10 -0.31
N ASP A 188 18.91 -14.38 -0.68
CA ASP A 188 18.79 -14.80 -2.08
C ASP A 188 17.37 -14.68 -2.65
N ALA A 189 16.34 -14.73 -1.79
CA ALA A 189 14.94 -14.72 -2.20
C ALA A 189 14.03 -14.11 -1.13
N GLY A 190 12.72 -14.01 -1.44
CA GLY A 190 11.71 -13.50 -0.52
C GLY A 190 11.67 -11.97 -0.41
N PRO A 191 10.65 -11.43 0.26
CA PRO A 191 10.42 -9.99 0.36
C PRO A 191 11.47 -9.32 1.25
N PRO A 192 12.04 -8.18 0.81
CA PRO A 192 13.04 -7.45 1.58
C PRO A 192 12.42 -6.71 2.78
N PRO A 193 13.23 -6.23 3.74
CA PRO A 193 12.78 -5.29 4.74
C PRO A 193 12.16 -4.04 4.12
N GLY A 194 11.03 -3.59 4.67
CA GLY A 194 10.20 -2.52 4.13
C GLY A 194 9.05 -3.01 3.24
N ALA A 195 9.09 -4.23 2.72
CA ALA A 195 8.00 -4.81 1.96
C ALA A 195 6.84 -5.28 2.87
N ALA A 196 5.64 -5.35 2.30
CA ALA A 196 4.51 -5.99 2.96
C ALA A 196 4.79 -7.49 3.16
N ALA A 197 4.49 -8.01 4.34
CA ALA A 197 4.61 -9.44 4.65
C ALA A 197 3.59 -10.22 3.82
N PRO A 198 4.00 -11.17 2.96
CA PRO A 198 3.07 -12.01 2.22
C PRO A 198 2.42 -13.05 3.12
N ASP A 199 1.24 -13.51 2.74
CA ASP A 199 0.59 -14.65 3.36
C ASP A 199 1.11 -15.96 2.77
N ALA A 200 0.93 -17.04 3.51
CA ALA A 200 1.28 -18.41 3.10
C ALA A 200 0.30 -19.42 3.74
N ARG A 201 0.19 -20.59 3.18
CA ARG A 201 -0.63 -21.67 3.77
C ARG A 201 0.17 -22.45 4.81
N LEU A 202 -0.48 -22.71 5.96
CA LEU A 202 0.04 -23.54 7.05
C LEU A 202 -1.04 -24.53 7.47
N ASP A 203 -0.88 -25.83 7.15
CA ASP A 203 -1.73 -26.94 7.67
C ASP A 203 -3.24 -26.65 7.68
N GLY A 204 -3.75 -26.01 6.62
CA GLY A 204 -5.17 -25.68 6.46
C GLY A 204 -5.61 -24.31 7.00
N ALA A 205 -4.69 -23.53 7.58
CA ALA A 205 -4.86 -22.12 7.96
C ALA A 205 -3.97 -21.20 7.11
N PHE A 206 -4.06 -19.91 7.34
CA PHE A 206 -3.17 -18.94 6.75
C PHE A 206 -2.15 -18.42 7.77
N LEU A 207 -0.93 -18.14 7.32
CA LEU A 207 0.15 -17.63 8.17
C LEU A 207 -0.27 -16.36 8.92
N MET A 208 -0.98 -15.46 8.25
CA MET A 208 -1.44 -14.19 8.83
C MET A 208 -2.48 -14.38 9.94
N ASP A 209 -3.20 -15.50 10.00
CA ASP A 209 -4.14 -15.80 11.09
C ASP A 209 -3.42 -15.95 12.44
N GLY A 210 -2.13 -16.32 12.41
CA GLY A 210 -1.28 -16.43 13.59
C GLY A 210 -0.63 -15.13 14.03
N PHE A 211 -0.73 -14.04 13.25
CA PHE A 211 -0.08 -12.78 13.58
C PHE A 211 -0.75 -12.10 14.77
N GLY A 212 0.06 -11.72 15.78
CA GLY A 212 -0.40 -10.98 16.95
C GLY A 212 -0.78 -9.52 16.66
N PRO A 213 -1.34 -8.82 17.66
CA PRO A 213 -1.66 -7.39 17.56
C PRO A 213 -0.40 -6.50 17.64
N GLY A 214 0.72 -7.03 18.11
CA GLY A 214 2.02 -6.38 18.18
C GLY A 214 2.96 -6.84 17.07
N PHE A 215 4.26 -6.79 17.35
CA PHE A 215 5.25 -7.40 16.47
C PHE A 215 5.02 -8.91 16.38
N THR A 216 5.34 -9.48 15.24
CA THR A 216 5.33 -10.93 15.02
C THR A 216 6.71 -11.36 14.51
N VAL A 217 7.26 -12.39 15.12
CA VAL A 217 8.50 -13.03 14.69
C VAL A 217 8.14 -14.33 13.99
N LEU A 218 8.49 -14.44 12.71
CA LEU A 218 8.47 -15.70 11.98
C LEU A 218 9.81 -16.37 12.21
N ALA A 219 9.85 -17.44 12.99
CA ALA A 219 11.05 -18.19 13.35
C ALA A 219 11.04 -19.51 12.57
N PHE A 220 11.97 -19.66 11.61
CA PHE A 220 12.08 -20.85 10.77
C PHE A 220 13.07 -21.83 11.38
N GLY A 221 12.61 -23.04 11.75
CA GLY A 221 13.42 -24.02 12.45
C GLY A 221 13.80 -23.60 13.88
N ASP A 222 15.07 -23.81 14.25
CA ASP A 222 15.56 -23.48 15.60
C ASP A 222 16.16 -22.07 15.67
N VAL A 223 15.40 -21.15 16.28
CA VAL A 223 15.83 -19.76 16.56
C VAL A 223 15.95 -19.57 18.08
N PRO A 224 17.17 -19.62 18.63
CA PRO A 224 17.38 -19.61 20.08
C PRO A 224 16.99 -18.29 20.73
N GLY A 225 16.46 -18.35 21.95
CA GLY A 225 16.15 -17.19 22.78
C GLY A 225 14.87 -16.44 22.42
N THR A 226 14.07 -16.93 21.50
CA THR A 226 12.78 -16.31 21.11
C THR A 226 11.72 -16.39 22.21
N GLY A 227 11.77 -17.37 23.14
CA GLY A 227 10.85 -17.45 24.26
C GLY A 227 10.86 -16.22 25.17
N LEU A 228 11.99 -15.54 25.31
CA LEU A 228 12.09 -14.30 26.10
C LEU A 228 11.29 -13.13 25.48
N LEU A 229 11.03 -13.17 24.17
CA LEU A 229 10.23 -12.14 23.50
C LEU A 229 8.75 -12.27 23.87
N GLU A 230 8.27 -13.50 24.03
CA GLU A 230 6.91 -13.81 24.47
C GLU A 230 6.73 -13.52 25.97
N GLU A 231 7.69 -13.91 26.81
CA GLU A 231 7.66 -13.64 28.25
C GLU A 231 7.59 -12.15 28.60
N HIS A 232 8.20 -11.29 27.78
CA HIS A 232 8.21 -9.85 27.97
C HIS A 232 7.13 -9.10 27.15
N ASP A 233 6.18 -9.80 26.52
CA ASP A 233 5.10 -9.22 25.68
C ASP A 233 5.65 -8.26 24.59
N LEU A 234 6.80 -8.62 24.03
CA LEU A 234 7.46 -7.84 22.97
C LEU A 234 6.97 -8.24 21.59
N ALA A 235 6.77 -9.53 21.36
CA ALA A 235 6.33 -10.07 20.08
C ALA A 235 5.62 -11.41 20.24
N THR A 236 4.68 -11.69 19.32
CA THR A 236 4.20 -13.05 19.07
C THR A 236 5.24 -13.81 18.29
N VAL A 237 5.58 -15.04 18.67
CA VAL A 237 6.54 -15.88 17.96
C VAL A 237 5.82 -17.03 17.27
N LEU A 238 5.84 -17.03 15.94
CA LEU A 238 5.37 -18.15 15.13
C LEU A 238 6.55 -19.05 14.75
N ARG A 239 6.55 -20.26 15.31
CA ARG A 239 7.58 -21.26 15.02
C ARG A 239 7.16 -22.04 13.79
N LEU A 240 7.92 -21.90 12.71
CA LEU A 240 7.61 -22.40 11.38
C LEU A 240 8.61 -23.50 10.97
N PRO A 241 8.18 -24.48 10.19
CA PRO A 241 9.11 -25.40 9.54
C PRO A 241 10.12 -24.64 8.67
N PRO A 242 11.37 -25.08 8.59
CA PRO A 242 12.38 -24.47 7.73
C PRO A 242 12.20 -24.79 6.23
N GLU A 243 11.16 -25.58 5.91
CA GLU A 243 10.76 -26.01 4.58
C GLU A 243 9.25 -25.82 4.40
N GLY A 244 8.77 -25.70 3.17
CA GLY A 244 7.36 -25.57 2.82
C GLY A 244 6.99 -24.16 2.37
N GLU A 245 5.69 -23.93 2.10
CA GLU A 245 5.22 -22.72 1.41
C GLU A 245 5.66 -21.42 2.12
N ALA A 246 5.59 -21.36 3.45
CA ALA A 246 6.02 -20.18 4.18
C ALA A 246 7.54 -19.93 4.04
N ALA A 247 8.35 -20.96 4.14
CA ALA A 247 9.80 -20.87 3.95
C ALA A 247 10.15 -20.44 2.53
N ASP A 248 9.50 -21.02 1.52
CA ASP A 248 9.68 -20.66 0.11
C ASP A 248 9.29 -19.21 -0.17
N VAL A 249 8.13 -18.75 0.34
CA VAL A 249 7.61 -17.39 0.14
C VAL A 249 8.53 -16.34 0.76
N TYR A 250 9.08 -16.63 1.95
CA TYR A 250 9.99 -15.72 2.65
C TYR A 250 11.47 -15.92 2.26
N GLY A 251 11.80 -16.93 1.48
CA GLY A 251 13.16 -17.29 1.13
C GLY A 251 14.00 -17.66 2.35
N ALA A 252 13.36 -18.24 3.38
CA ALA A 252 13.96 -18.51 4.68
C ALA A 252 14.25 -19.99 4.87
N GLY A 253 15.27 -20.32 5.67
CA GLY A 253 15.67 -21.67 6.02
C GLY A 253 15.88 -21.85 7.52
N ASP A 254 16.52 -22.96 7.90
CA ASP A 254 16.73 -23.29 9.31
C ASP A 254 17.58 -22.25 10.04
N GLY A 255 17.08 -21.77 11.18
CA GLY A 255 17.70 -20.73 11.99
C GLY A 255 17.41 -19.31 11.53
N ASP A 256 16.64 -19.11 10.46
CA ASP A 256 16.29 -17.78 9.96
C ASP A 256 15.08 -17.19 10.71
N ALA A 257 15.03 -15.86 10.77
CA ALA A 257 13.88 -15.16 11.31
C ALA A 257 13.52 -13.91 10.54
N VAL A 258 12.22 -13.60 10.51
CA VAL A 258 11.66 -12.37 9.93
C VAL A 258 10.84 -11.67 11.00
N LEU A 259 11.12 -10.38 11.23
CA LEU A 259 10.37 -9.52 12.13
C LEU A 259 9.32 -8.72 11.35
N VAL A 260 8.06 -8.94 11.67
CA VAL A 260 6.92 -8.26 11.05
C VAL A 260 6.34 -7.26 12.04
N ARG A 261 6.12 -6.03 11.58
CA ARG A 261 5.49 -4.93 12.33
C ARG A 261 3.98 -5.18 12.53
N PRO A 262 3.33 -4.48 13.48
CA PRO A 262 1.88 -4.57 13.69
C PRO A 262 1.05 -4.23 12.43
N ASP A 263 1.55 -3.36 11.55
CA ASP A 263 0.93 -2.97 10.28
C ASP A 263 1.28 -3.90 9.10
N ARG A 264 1.84 -5.08 9.40
CA ARG A 264 2.15 -6.16 8.44
C ARG A 264 3.27 -5.83 7.44
N PHE A 265 4.17 -4.93 7.77
CA PHE A 265 5.39 -4.71 7.01
C PHE A 265 6.58 -5.39 7.67
N ILE A 266 7.51 -5.90 6.85
CA ILE A 266 8.74 -6.51 7.32
C ILE A 266 9.67 -5.42 7.85
N ALA A 267 10.03 -5.50 9.12
CA ALA A 267 10.97 -4.56 9.73
C ALA A 267 12.42 -4.98 9.54
N ALA A 268 12.68 -6.28 9.62
CA ALA A 268 14.02 -6.85 9.53
C ALA A 268 13.96 -8.35 9.27
N ARG A 269 15.09 -8.91 8.83
CA ARG A 269 15.27 -10.37 8.70
C ARG A 269 16.73 -10.74 8.96
N TRP A 270 16.96 -11.96 9.39
CA TRP A 270 18.28 -12.46 9.76
C TRP A 270 18.47 -13.91 9.38
N HIS A 271 19.63 -14.26 8.87
CA HIS A 271 20.15 -15.61 8.88
C HIS A 271 20.69 -15.93 10.28
N ARG A 272 20.50 -17.17 10.73
CA ARG A 272 20.98 -17.63 12.05
C ARG A 272 20.60 -16.66 13.16
N ALA A 273 19.33 -16.30 13.19
CA ALA A 273 18.75 -15.34 14.12
C ALA A 273 18.86 -15.80 15.59
N ASN A 274 18.76 -14.83 16.49
CA ASN A 274 18.59 -15.11 17.91
C ASN A 274 17.71 -14.04 18.57
N GLY A 275 17.11 -14.40 19.71
CA GLY A 275 16.17 -13.53 20.42
C GLY A 275 16.78 -12.21 20.86
N ALA A 276 18.09 -12.13 21.13
CA ALA A 276 18.75 -10.89 21.53
C ALA A 276 18.82 -9.87 20.38
N ALA A 277 19.18 -10.32 19.17
CA ALA A 277 19.20 -9.48 17.98
C ALA A 277 17.80 -8.95 17.64
N ILE A 278 16.79 -9.83 17.71
CA ILE A 278 15.39 -9.47 17.46
C ILE A 278 14.90 -8.44 18.49
N ARG A 279 15.20 -8.67 19.77
CA ARG A 279 14.85 -7.72 20.84
C ARG A 279 15.49 -6.35 20.62
N SER A 280 16.77 -6.31 20.27
CA SER A 280 17.48 -5.07 19.95
C SER A 280 16.81 -4.31 18.81
N ALA A 281 16.40 -5.02 17.75
CA ALA A 281 15.67 -4.44 16.62
C ALA A 281 14.33 -3.83 17.07
N ILE A 282 13.53 -4.56 17.86
CA ILE A 282 12.25 -4.05 18.38
C ILE A 282 12.49 -2.79 19.23
N THR A 283 13.50 -2.80 20.12
CA THR A 283 13.85 -1.65 20.95
C THR A 283 14.21 -0.43 20.08
N ARG A 284 15.04 -0.61 19.05
CA ARG A 284 15.41 0.44 18.12
C ARG A 284 14.18 1.00 17.36
N ILE A 285 13.30 0.14 16.89
CA ILE A 285 12.06 0.54 16.21
C ILE A 285 11.17 1.36 17.15
N CYS A 286 11.03 0.93 18.40
CA CYS A 286 10.24 1.63 19.42
C CYS A 286 10.81 2.99 19.80
N ALA A 287 12.13 3.18 19.68
CA ALA A 287 12.80 4.48 19.81
C ALA A 287 12.68 5.36 18.54
N GLY A 288 11.86 5.00 17.56
CA GLY A 288 11.69 5.75 16.31
C GLY A 288 12.80 5.53 15.28
N GLY A 289 13.59 4.46 15.42
CA GLY A 289 14.68 4.11 14.51
C GLY A 289 15.97 4.92 14.73
N LEU A 290 15.99 5.81 15.72
CA LEU A 290 17.20 6.56 16.06
C LEU A 290 18.30 5.59 16.47
N GLN A 291 19.48 5.70 15.87
CA GLN A 291 20.69 5.14 16.46
C GLN A 291 21.05 6.01 17.67
N GLU A 292 21.36 5.40 18.79
CA GLU A 292 22.26 6.07 19.74
C GLU A 292 23.56 6.26 18.96
N ASP A 293 23.85 7.50 18.55
CA ASP A 293 25.17 7.87 18.05
C ASP A 293 26.15 7.53 19.19
N GLY A 294 26.81 6.40 19.04
CA GLY A 294 27.83 5.99 19.99
C GLY A 294 28.96 7.05 19.98
N GLU A 295 29.12 7.76 21.10
CA GLU A 295 30.33 8.46 21.41
C GLU A 295 31.54 7.51 21.45
#